data_5e312a1f4d0f513eb1c97969e4d131a4
#
_entry.id   5e312a1f4d0f513eb1c97969e4d131a4
#
_cell.length_a   1.000
_cell.length_b   1.000
_cell.length_c   1.000
_cell.angle_alpha   90.00
_cell.angle_beta   90.00
_cell.angle_gamma   90.00
#
_symmetry.space_group_name_H-M   'P 1'
#
loop_
_entity.id
_entity.type
_entity.pdbx_description
1 polymer ?
#
loop_
_entity_poly.entity_id
_entity_poly.type
_entity_poly.pdbx_seq_one_letter_code
_entity_poly.pdbx_strand_id
1 'polypeptide(L)'
;MSGTTIRLKGCRKAFSDGTVAVHDLDLTIEAGETLAILGPSGCGKTTTLRLIAGLERPDVGQVFFGDSDVTRLPIERRDVGMVFQNYALFPNLDVAGNIVYGLKVRGVSPAERNKRCLELLELVGLQDHGKRSIHELSGGQRQRVALARALAPRPRVLLLDEPLAALDAQLRERLRSELAQLLGGLGITAVFVTHDQGEAMALGDRILVMEHGRVAQLASPRDIYQQPANAFVARFVGNLNAFSVIEHTPHGLKVSGGELPWNGADLPATVYCRPEHLRVMDSEGHLHGRLVGQFFQGAQSRLLVDVGAAQPLLVDSTDSAIHAPGALIALAVEPQVLFTLSS
;
A
#
# COMPACT_ATOMS: atom_id res chain seq x y z
N MET A 1 10.23 -19.40 9.39
CA MET A 1 10.93 -19.51 8.08
C MET A 1 11.94 -18.39 8.04
N SER A 2 13.12 -18.52 7.41
CA SER A 2 14.06 -17.40 7.29
C SER A 2 13.87 -16.75 5.92
N GLY A 3 13.56 -15.45 5.90
CA GLY A 3 13.51 -14.64 4.69
C GLY A 3 14.85 -14.54 3.99
N THR A 4 14.88 -13.97 2.81
CA THR A 4 16.10 -13.66 2.05
C THR A 4 16.03 -12.26 1.49
N THR A 5 17.14 -11.54 1.45
CA THR A 5 17.22 -10.22 0.83
C THR A 5 16.95 -10.33 -0.67
N ILE A 6 16.17 -9.41 -1.22
CA ILE A 6 15.91 -9.30 -2.66
C ILE A 6 16.55 -8.00 -3.15
N ARG A 7 17.34 -8.08 -4.23
CA ARG A 7 17.95 -6.91 -4.86
C ARG A 7 17.66 -6.88 -6.36
N LEU A 8 17.12 -5.78 -6.83
CA LEU A 8 17.01 -5.43 -8.22
C LEU A 8 18.08 -4.37 -8.51
N LYS A 9 18.89 -4.56 -9.54
CA LYS A 9 19.98 -3.64 -9.93
C LYS A 9 19.78 -3.19 -11.35
N GLY A 10 19.45 -1.88 -11.54
CA GLY A 10 19.25 -1.27 -12.84
C GLY A 10 18.24 -2.00 -13.72
N CYS A 11 17.18 -2.55 -13.10
CA CYS A 11 16.21 -3.36 -13.84
C CYS A 11 15.35 -2.49 -14.74
N ARG A 12 15.35 -2.81 -16.04
CA ARG A 12 14.48 -2.19 -17.05
C ARG A 12 13.65 -3.27 -17.75
N LYS A 13 12.39 -2.95 -18.02
CA LYS A 13 11.47 -3.79 -18.79
C LYS A 13 10.65 -2.99 -19.76
N ALA A 14 10.75 -3.33 -21.05
CA ALA A 14 9.87 -2.83 -22.11
C ALA A 14 9.09 -3.99 -22.72
N PHE A 15 7.89 -3.70 -23.21
CA PHE A 15 7.07 -4.66 -23.95
C PHE A 15 7.15 -4.41 -25.46
N SER A 16 6.66 -5.37 -26.24
CA SER A 16 6.73 -5.35 -27.72
C SER A 16 5.98 -4.19 -28.36
N ASP A 17 5.04 -3.59 -27.66
CA ASP A 17 4.30 -2.38 -28.07
C ASP A 17 5.08 -1.07 -27.86
N GLY A 18 6.33 -1.18 -27.37
CA GLY A 18 7.20 -0.06 -27.04
C GLY A 18 6.98 0.55 -25.65
N THR A 19 5.99 0.08 -24.88
CA THR A 19 5.73 0.54 -23.52
C THR A 19 6.85 0.13 -22.57
N VAL A 20 7.52 1.08 -21.94
CA VAL A 20 8.48 0.83 -20.87
C VAL A 20 7.76 0.77 -19.54
N ALA A 21 7.59 -0.42 -18.99
CA ALA A 21 6.86 -0.65 -17.75
C ALA A 21 7.71 -0.45 -16.49
N VAL A 22 9.03 -0.63 -16.59
CA VAL A 22 9.97 -0.40 -15.48
C VAL A 22 11.21 0.28 -16.05
N HIS A 23 11.60 1.41 -15.46
CA HIS A 23 12.75 2.21 -15.85
C HIS A 23 13.84 2.13 -14.78
N ASP A 24 14.98 1.54 -15.09
CA ASP A 24 16.24 1.53 -14.31
C ASP A 24 16.00 1.41 -12.78
N LEU A 25 15.24 0.37 -12.41
CA LEU A 25 14.83 0.16 -11.02
C LEU A 25 15.99 -0.42 -10.19
N ASP A 26 16.43 0.35 -9.21
CA ASP A 26 17.28 -0.09 -8.11
C ASP A 26 16.42 -0.23 -6.86
N LEU A 27 16.39 -1.44 -6.27
CA LEU A 27 15.57 -1.73 -5.11
C LEU A 27 16.24 -2.81 -4.26
N THR A 28 16.33 -2.58 -2.95
CA THR A 28 16.71 -3.58 -1.96
C THR A 28 15.58 -3.79 -0.98
N ILE A 29 15.20 -5.05 -0.78
CA ILE A 29 14.20 -5.50 0.20
C ILE A 29 14.95 -6.41 1.17
N GLU A 30 14.90 -6.07 2.45
CA GLU A 30 15.65 -6.79 3.47
C GLU A 30 15.04 -8.15 3.81
N ALA A 31 15.84 -9.04 4.37
CA ALA A 31 15.36 -10.37 4.77
C ALA A 31 14.31 -10.26 5.89
N GLY A 32 13.11 -10.81 5.65
CA GLY A 32 11.99 -10.76 6.59
C GLY A 32 11.15 -9.49 6.48
N GLU A 33 11.51 -8.55 5.60
CA GLU A 33 10.75 -7.32 5.34
C GLU A 33 9.48 -7.62 4.51
N THR A 34 8.42 -6.89 4.81
CA THR A 34 7.21 -6.82 3.97
C THR A 34 7.20 -5.50 3.20
N LEU A 35 7.42 -5.57 1.88
CA LEU A 35 7.36 -4.41 0.98
C LEU A 35 6.02 -4.31 0.29
N ALA A 36 5.35 -3.16 0.42
CA ALA A 36 4.19 -2.80 -0.40
C ALA A 36 4.65 -2.08 -1.68
N ILE A 37 4.16 -2.48 -2.85
CA ILE A 37 4.32 -1.73 -4.10
C ILE A 37 3.00 -1.05 -4.42
N LEU A 38 2.97 0.27 -4.35
CA LEU A 38 1.79 1.11 -4.47
C LEU A 38 1.92 2.06 -5.67
N GLY A 39 0.83 2.40 -6.35
CA GLY A 39 0.83 3.34 -7.47
C GLY A 39 -0.40 3.20 -8.35
N PRO A 40 -0.65 4.13 -9.29
CA PRO A 40 -1.78 4.08 -10.19
C PRO A 40 -1.73 2.86 -11.13
N SER A 41 -2.85 2.58 -11.79
CA SER A 41 -2.90 1.51 -12.79
C SER A 41 -1.90 1.76 -13.92
N GLY A 42 -1.20 0.71 -14.36
CA GLY A 42 -0.22 0.82 -15.45
C GLY A 42 1.16 1.38 -15.06
N CYS A 43 1.43 1.75 -13.80
CA CYS A 43 2.73 2.31 -13.40
C CYS A 43 3.87 1.29 -13.22
N GLY A 44 3.66 -0.02 -13.51
CA GLY A 44 4.73 -1.03 -13.47
C GLY A 44 4.75 -1.95 -12.25
N LYS A 45 3.82 -1.85 -11.30
CA LYS A 45 3.77 -2.66 -10.06
C LYS A 45 3.79 -4.17 -10.32
N THR A 46 2.81 -4.67 -11.06
CA THR A 46 2.70 -6.10 -11.39
C THR A 46 3.90 -6.57 -12.21
N THR A 47 4.43 -5.72 -13.10
CA THR A 47 5.66 -6.04 -13.86
C THR A 47 6.84 -6.19 -12.92
N THR A 48 7.02 -5.28 -11.95
CA THR A 48 8.07 -5.38 -10.92
C THR A 48 7.92 -6.68 -10.11
N LEU A 49 6.71 -7.01 -9.66
CA LEU A 49 6.44 -8.27 -8.96
C LEU A 49 6.80 -9.49 -9.82
N ARG A 50 6.45 -9.47 -11.12
CA ARG A 50 6.77 -10.57 -12.07
C ARG A 50 8.26 -10.69 -12.36
N LEU A 51 9.02 -9.59 -12.37
CA LEU A 51 10.48 -9.62 -12.45
C LEU A 51 11.08 -10.34 -11.24
N ILE A 52 10.59 -10.03 -10.03
CA ILE A 52 11.01 -10.72 -8.79
C ILE A 52 10.62 -12.19 -8.85
N ALA A 53 9.41 -12.51 -9.29
CA ALA A 53 8.91 -13.88 -9.41
C ALA A 53 9.69 -14.72 -10.43
N GLY A 54 10.26 -14.11 -11.48
CA GLY A 54 10.84 -14.82 -12.64
C GLY A 54 9.81 -15.24 -13.68
N LEU A 55 8.63 -14.65 -13.64
CA LEU A 55 7.59 -14.75 -14.68
C LEU A 55 7.90 -13.84 -15.86
N GLU A 56 8.59 -12.72 -15.59
CA GLU A 56 9.15 -11.82 -16.59
C GLU A 56 10.66 -11.73 -16.38
N ARG A 57 11.38 -11.43 -17.46
CA ARG A 57 12.81 -11.15 -17.40
C ARG A 57 13.06 -9.68 -17.67
N PRO A 58 13.95 -9.03 -16.94
CA PRO A 58 14.37 -7.68 -17.28
C PRO A 58 15.13 -7.72 -18.63
N ASP A 59 14.97 -6.67 -19.43
CA ASP A 59 15.73 -6.51 -20.68
C ASP A 59 17.15 -6.02 -20.37
N VAL A 60 17.31 -5.25 -19.28
CA VAL A 60 18.58 -4.79 -18.72
C VAL A 60 18.50 -4.93 -17.19
N GLY A 61 19.65 -5.14 -16.55
CA GLY A 61 19.75 -5.26 -15.10
C GLY A 61 19.69 -6.69 -14.59
N GLN A 62 19.69 -6.83 -13.26
CA GLN A 62 19.82 -8.13 -12.58
C GLN A 62 18.92 -8.22 -11.35
N VAL A 63 18.48 -9.44 -11.05
CA VAL A 63 17.68 -9.76 -9.84
C VAL A 63 18.47 -10.77 -8.99
N PHE A 64 18.63 -10.46 -7.71
CA PHE A 64 19.35 -11.31 -6.76
C PHE A 64 18.46 -11.73 -5.60
N PHE A 65 18.63 -12.97 -5.11
CA PHE A 65 18.13 -13.45 -3.84
C PHE A 65 19.33 -13.80 -2.93
N GLY A 66 19.55 -13.01 -1.89
CA GLY A 66 20.81 -13.00 -1.19
C GLY A 66 21.95 -12.64 -2.13
N ASP A 67 22.96 -13.50 -2.23
CA ASP A 67 24.10 -13.31 -3.15
C ASP A 67 23.92 -14.03 -4.49
N SER A 68 22.83 -14.76 -4.67
CA SER A 68 22.58 -15.56 -5.88
C SER A 68 21.90 -14.71 -6.96
N ASP A 69 22.50 -14.62 -8.14
CA ASP A 69 21.85 -14.06 -9.33
C ASP A 69 20.77 -15.02 -9.84
N VAL A 70 19.50 -14.58 -9.73
CA VAL A 70 18.32 -15.34 -10.15
C VAL A 70 17.69 -14.79 -11.43
N THR A 71 18.33 -13.82 -12.10
CA THR A 71 17.79 -13.09 -13.26
C THR A 71 17.25 -14.03 -14.34
N ARG A 72 17.97 -15.11 -14.64
CA ARG A 72 17.61 -16.08 -15.67
C ARG A 72 16.88 -17.32 -15.14
N LEU A 73 16.76 -17.46 -13.82
CA LEU A 73 16.06 -18.60 -13.23
C LEU A 73 14.54 -18.41 -13.38
N PRO A 74 13.81 -19.44 -13.85
CA PRO A 74 12.37 -19.42 -13.90
C PRO A 74 11.79 -19.55 -12.48
N ILE A 75 10.51 -19.20 -12.32
CA ILE A 75 9.81 -19.15 -11.03
C ILE A 75 9.96 -20.46 -10.21
N GLU A 76 9.93 -21.62 -10.87
CA GLU A 76 9.99 -22.95 -10.22
C GLU A 76 11.31 -23.19 -9.49
N ARG A 77 12.37 -22.44 -9.84
CA ARG A 77 13.70 -22.54 -9.26
C ARG A 77 14.09 -21.40 -8.34
N ARG A 78 13.18 -20.43 -8.12
CA ARG A 78 13.44 -19.25 -7.26
C ARG A 78 13.02 -19.43 -5.81
N ASP A 79 12.43 -20.58 -5.41
CA ASP A 79 11.88 -20.81 -4.06
C ASP A 79 10.92 -19.71 -3.59
N VAL A 80 10.07 -19.24 -4.50
CA VAL A 80 9.02 -18.25 -4.22
C VAL A 80 7.66 -18.92 -4.07
N GLY A 81 6.85 -18.39 -3.14
CA GLY A 81 5.40 -18.61 -3.11
C GLY A 81 4.69 -17.44 -3.74
N MET A 82 3.69 -17.67 -4.58
CA MET A 82 2.94 -16.59 -5.22
C MET A 82 1.44 -16.78 -5.07
N VAL A 83 0.75 -15.71 -4.69
CA VAL A 83 -0.70 -15.58 -4.70
C VAL A 83 -1.09 -14.61 -5.79
N PHE A 84 -1.90 -15.06 -6.74
CA PHE A 84 -2.39 -14.26 -7.86
C PHE A 84 -3.69 -13.54 -7.47
N GLN A 85 -4.03 -12.45 -8.15
CA GLN A 85 -5.21 -11.62 -7.93
C GLN A 85 -6.53 -12.41 -7.91
N ASN A 86 -6.67 -13.43 -8.75
CA ASN A 86 -7.84 -14.32 -8.82
C ASN A 86 -7.67 -15.62 -8.02
N TYR A 87 -6.65 -15.66 -7.12
CA TYR A 87 -6.24 -16.82 -6.32
C TYR A 87 -5.77 -18.04 -7.12
N ALA A 88 -6.15 -18.21 -8.36
CA ALA A 88 -5.80 -19.30 -9.29
C ALA A 88 -5.88 -20.70 -8.64
N LEU A 89 -6.93 -20.97 -7.86
CA LEU A 89 -7.16 -22.26 -7.22
C LEU A 89 -7.60 -23.29 -8.26
N PHE A 90 -7.20 -24.53 -8.06
CA PHE A 90 -7.59 -25.65 -8.93
C PHE A 90 -9.05 -26.07 -8.61
N PRO A 91 -10.01 -25.85 -9.52
CA PRO A 91 -11.42 -26.06 -9.24
C PRO A 91 -11.79 -27.55 -9.04
N ASN A 92 -11.01 -28.45 -9.60
CA ASN A 92 -11.20 -29.90 -9.53
C ASN A 92 -10.58 -30.55 -8.29
N LEU A 93 -9.95 -29.75 -7.40
CA LEU A 93 -9.36 -30.21 -6.16
C LEU A 93 -10.12 -29.60 -4.98
N ASP A 94 -10.21 -30.36 -3.88
CA ASP A 94 -10.65 -29.83 -2.61
C ASP A 94 -9.60 -28.87 -1.98
N VAL A 95 -9.91 -28.32 -0.83
CA VAL A 95 -9.01 -27.41 -0.11
C VAL A 95 -7.65 -28.07 0.19
N ALA A 96 -7.66 -29.28 0.74
CA ALA A 96 -6.44 -30.00 1.07
C ALA A 96 -5.60 -30.31 -0.18
N GLY A 97 -6.26 -30.77 -1.26
CA GLY A 97 -5.62 -31.00 -2.56
C GLY A 97 -4.95 -29.77 -3.14
N ASN A 98 -5.61 -28.61 -3.05
CA ASN A 98 -5.01 -27.34 -3.46
C ASN A 98 -3.75 -27.01 -2.66
N ILE A 99 -3.81 -27.11 -1.31
CA ILE A 99 -2.69 -26.78 -0.42
C ILE A 99 -1.47 -27.67 -0.72
N VAL A 100 -1.68 -28.99 -0.86
CA VAL A 100 -0.56 -29.93 -1.02
C VAL A 100 -0.11 -30.13 -2.45
N TYR A 101 -0.75 -29.51 -3.44
CA TYR A 101 -0.46 -29.74 -4.85
C TYR A 101 1.01 -29.57 -5.20
N GLY A 102 1.62 -28.46 -4.80
CA GLY A 102 3.04 -28.18 -5.05
C GLY A 102 3.99 -29.20 -4.38
N LEU A 103 3.63 -29.69 -3.21
CA LEU A 103 4.38 -30.74 -2.51
C LEU A 103 4.27 -32.08 -3.26
N LYS A 104 3.08 -32.38 -3.78
CA LYS A 104 2.86 -33.59 -4.59
C LYS A 104 3.73 -33.59 -5.86
N VAL A 105 3.77 -32.46 -6.56
CA VAL A 105 4.61 -32.30 -7.77
C VAL A 105 6.10 -32.45 -7.45
N ARG A 106 6.54 -31.99 -6.27
CA ARG A 106 7.92 -32.12 -5.78
C ARG A 106 8.25 -33.53 -5.22
N GLY A 107 7.33 -34.49 -5.28
CA GLY A 107 7.57 -35.87 -4.84
C GLY A 107 7.60 -36.07 -3.31
N VAL A 108 7.11 -35.10 -2.53
CA VAL A 108 7.05 -35.20 -1.06
C VAL A 108 6.13 -36.37 -0.65
N SER A 109 6.51 -37.13 0.38
CA SER A 109 5.77 -38.29 0.84
C SER A 109 4.33 -37.98 1.27
N PRO A 110 3.37 -38.89 1.12
CA PRO A 110 1.97 -38.67 1.55
C PRO A 110 1.86 -38.29 3.03
N ALA A 111 2.67 -38.89 3.90
CA ALA A 111 2.64 -38.61 5.33
C ALA A 111 3.10 -37.16 5.64
N GLU A 112 4.18 -36.70 5.03
CA GLU A 112 4.68 -35.35 5.18
C GLU A 112 3.72 -34.31 4.59
N ARG A 113 3.11 -34.60 3.42
CA ARG A 113 2.09 -33.75 2.81
C ARG A 113 0.88 -33.57 3.72
N ASN A 114 0.39 -34.66 4.31
CA ASN A 114 -0.75 -34.62 5.24
C ASN A 114 -0.42 -33.80 6.49
N LYS A 115 0.75 -34.04 7.11
CA LYS A 115 1.23 -33.24 8.24
C LYS A 115 1.29 -31.76 7.90
N ARG A 116 1.91 -31.43 6.77
CA ARG A 116 2.05 -30.03 6.33
C ARG A 116 0.71 -29.38 6.00
N CYS A 117 -0.24 -30.14 5.46
CA CYS A 117 -1.61 -29.68 5.20
C CYS A 117 -2.31 -29.28 6.49
N LEU A 118 -2.26 -30.11 7.54
CA LEU A 118 -2.88 -29.82 8.82
C LEU A 118 -2.27 -28.57 9.48
N GLU A 119 -0.94 -28.46 9.49
CA GLU A 119 -0.24 -27.25 9.97
C GLU A 119 -0.72 -25.97 9.25
N LEU A 120 -0.90 -26.04 7.94
CA LEU A 120 -1.32 -24.89 7.15
C LEU A 120 -2.80 -24.58 7.29
N LEU A 121 -3.65 -25.57 7.39
CA LEU A 121 -5.08 -25.36 7.67
C LEU A 121 -5.28 -24.70 9.03
N GLU A 122 -4.51 -25.10 10.04
CA GLU A 122 -4.49 -24.45 11.35
C GLU A 122 -3.99 -23.00 11.26
N LEU A 123 -2.87 -22.77 10.57
CA LEU A 123 -2.28 -21.44 10.38
C LEU A 123 -3.26 -20.43 9.76
N VAL A 124 -4.09 -20.88 8.79
CA VAL A 124 -5.04 -20.01 8.09
C VAL A 124 -6.46 -20.09 8.65
N GLY A 125 -6.69 -20.81 9.76
CA GLY A 125 -8.00 -20.91 10.42
C GLY A 125 -9.06 -21.65 9.59
N LEU A 126 -8.68 -22.74 8.89
CA LEU A 126 -9.54 -23.54 8.03
C LEU A 126 -9.52 -25.04 8.36
N GLN A 127 -9.30 -25.40 9.64
CA GLN A 127 -9.10 -26.80 10.10
C GLN A 127 -10.20 -27.75 9.61
N ASP A 128 -11.46 -27.30 9.63
CA ASP A 128 -12.62 -28.13 9.28
C ASP A 128 -12.99 -28.08 7.78
N HIS A 129 -12.18 -27.37 6.98
CA HIS A 129 -12.52 -27.14 5.57
C HIS A 129 -11.73 -27.99 4.56
N GLY A 130 -10.81 -28.85 5.04
CA GLY A 130 -9.88 -29.59 4.19
C GLY A 130 -10.53 -30.39 3.04
N LYS A 131 -11.72 -30.95 3.25
CA LYS A 131 -12.47 -31.76 2.27
C LYS A 131 -13.50 -30.97 1.46
N ARG A 132 -13.67 -29.65 1.70
CA ARG A 132 -14.62 -28.83 0.96
C ARG A 132 -14.14 -28.54 -0.45
N SER A 133 -15.10 -28.43 -1.36
CA SER A 133 -14.86 -27.90 -2.70
C SER A 133 -14.53 -26.41 -2.64
N ILE A 134 -13.69 -25.95 -3.56
CA ILE A 134 -13.35 -24.52 -3.69
C ILE A 134 -14.59 -23.65 -3.97
N HIS A 135 -15.60 -24.21 -4.64
CA HIS A 135 -16.84 -23.51 -4.96
C HIS A 135 -17.73 -23.22 -3.75
N GLU A 136 -17.55 -23.98 -2.65
CA GLU A 136 -18.30 -23.81 -1.39
C GLU A 136 -17.68 -22.75 -0.48
N LEU A 137 -16.55 -22.16 -0.88
CA LEU A 137 -15.79 -21.21 -0.06
C LEU A 137 -16.18 -19.75 -0.36
N SER A 138 -16.21 -18.94 0.68
CA SER A 138 -16.24 -17.48 0.53
C SER A 138 -14.96 -16.93 -0.12
N GLY A 139 -15.00 -15.68 -0.60
CA GLY A 139 -13.83 -15.01 -1.18
C GLY A 139 -12.62 -15.04 -0.23
N GLY A 140 -12.83 -14.68 1.04
CA GLY A 140 -11.75 -14.69 2.04
C GLY A 140 -11.24 -16.10 2.36
N GLN A 141 -12.09 -17.11 2.37
CA GLN A 141 -11.66 -18.51 2.52
C GLN A 141 -10.82 -18.97 1.33
N ARG A 142 -11.21 -18.62 0.09
CA ARG A 142 -10.40 -18.91 -1.10
C ARG A 142 -9.02 -18.24 -1.05
N GLN A 143 -8.95 -16.99 -0.60
CA GLN A 143 -7.68 -16.30 -0.38
C GLN A 143 -6.78 -17.03 0.62
N ARG A 144 -7.32 -17.44 1.77
CA ARG A 144 -6.57 -18.20 2.79
C ARG A 144 -6.07 -19.55 2.27
N VAL A 145 -6.85 -20.23 1.43
CA VAL A 145 -6.40 -21.46 0.76
C VAL A 145 -5.25 -21.18 -0.21
N ALA A 146 -5.34 -20.10 -1.00
CA ALA A 146 -4.27 -19.70 -1.93
C ALA A 146 -2.97 -19.35 -1.19
N LEU A 147 -3.09 -18.66 -0.05
CA LEU A 147 -1.98 -18.34 0.82
C LEU A 147 -1.35 -19.61 1.42
N ALA A 148 -2.15 -20.51 1.97
CA ALA A 148 -1.68 -21.81 2.49
C ALA A 148 -0.96 -22.61 1.40
N ARG A 149 -1.51 -22.65 0.17
CA ARG A 149 -0.87 -23.29 -0.98
C ARG A 149 0.49 -22.67 -1.32
N ALA A 150 0.58 -21.33 -1.32
CA ALA A 150 1.83 -20.62 -1.58
C ALA A 150 2.90 -20.89 -0.50
N LEU A 151 2.47 -21.06 0.77
CA LEU A 151 3.34 -21.33 1.91
C LEU A 151 3.71 -22.83 2.06
N ALA A 152 2.99 -23.74 1.39
CA ALA A 152 3.20 -25.18 1.55
C ALA A 152 4.65 -25.63 1.26
N PRO A 153 5.31 -25.15 0.19
CA PRO A 153 6.69 -25.51 -0.12
C PRO A 153 7.74 -24.87 0.80
N ARG A 154 7.33 -24.09 1.81
CA ARG A 154 8.21 -23.31 2.70
C ARG A 154 9.11 -22.33 1.93
N PRO A 155 8.52 -21.44 1.13
CA PRO A 155 9.28 -20.50 0.31
C PRO A 155 10.07 -19.52 1.20
N ARG A 156 11.14 -18.93 0.63
CA ARG A 156 11.93 -17.87 1.28
C ARG A 156 11.36 -16.48 1.00
N VAL A 157 10.58 -16.36 -0.08
CA VAL A 157 9.94 -15.13 -0.55
C VAL A 157 8.47 -15.41 -0.85
N LEU A 158 7.58 -14.52 -0.38
CA LEU A 158 6.15 -14.56 -0.67
C LEU A 158 5.77 -13.35 -1.52
N LEU A 159 5.14 -13.60 -2.65
CA LEU A 159 4.69 -12.58 -3.59
C LEU A 159 3.17 -12.58 -3.66
N LEU A 160 2.54 -11.41 -3.50
CA LEU A 160 1.08 -11.27 -3.48
C LEU A 160 0.66 -10.22 -4.52
N ASP A 161 -0.09 -10.63 -5.52
CA ASP A 161 -0.59 -9.72 -6.57
C ASP A 161 -2.03 -9.34 -6.24
N GLU A 162 -2.25 -8.12 -5.74
CA GLU A 162 -3.54 -7.57 -5.31
C GLU A 162 -4.36 -8.53 -4.41
N PRO A 163 -3.81 -8.97 -3.27
CA PRO A 163 -4.37 -10.09 -2.50
C PRO A 163 -5.79 -9.85 -1.98
N LEU A 164 -6.21 -8.60 -1.78
CA LEU A 164 -7.52 -8.26 -1.19
C LEU A 164 -8.48 -7.59 -2.19
N ALA A 165 -8.09 -7.39 -3.45
CA ALA A 165 -8.85 -6.59 -4.42
C ALA A 165 -10.25 -7.16 -4.75
N ALA A 166 -10.41 -8.49 -4.70
CA ALA A 166 -11.65 -9.17 -5.08
C ALA A 166 -12.70 -9.28 -3.94
N LEU A 167 -12.50 -8.54 -2.82
CA LEU A 167 -13.30 -8.64 -1.62
C LEU A 167 -14.15 -7.38 -1.40
N ASP A 168 -15.31 -7.56 -0.73
CA ASP A 168 -16.11 -6.44 -0.22
C ASP A 168 -15.36 -5.67 0.89
N ALA A 169 -15.79 -4.43 1.16
CA ALA A 169 -15.07 -3.52 2.05
C ALA A 169 -14.95 -4.05 3.50
N GLN A 170 -16.02 -4.64 4.04
CA GLN A 170 -16.01 -5.15 5.43
C GLN A 170 -15.11 -6.36 5.59
N LEU A 171 -15.16 -7.29 4.63
CA LEU A 171 -14.31 -8.48 4.61
C LEU A 171 -12.83 -8.09 4.38
N ARG A 172 -12.57 -7.11 3.52
CA ARG A 172 -11.23 -6.59 3.24
C ARG A 172 -10.56 -6.04 4.50
N GLU A 173 -11.26 -5.21 5.28
CA GLU A 173 -10.74 -4.63 6.53
C GLU A 173 -10.33 -5.72 7.54
N ARG A 174 -11.21 -6.71 7.74
CA ARG A 174 -10.91 -7.83 8.62
C ARG A 174 -9.72 -8.65 8.15
N LEU A 175 -9.69 -9.01 6.86
CA LEU A 175 -8.63 -9.84 6.29
C LEU A 175 -7.30 -9.10 6.21
N ARG A 176 -7.32 -7.77 6.08
CA ARG A 176 -6.11 -6.93 6.16
C ARG A 176 -5.40 -7.13 7.49
N SER A 177 -6.13 -7.04 8.62
CA SER A 177 -5.57 -7.22 9.95
C SER A 177 -5.05 -8.65 10.16
N GLU A 178 -5.79 -9.68 9.69
CA GLU A 178 -5.37 -11.07 9.78
C GLU A 178 -4.12 -11.35 8.95
N LEU A 179 -4.03 -10.78 7.74
CA LEU A 179 -2.86 -10.92 6.86
C LEU A 179 -1.62 -10.23 7.46
N ALA A 180 -1.78 -9.04 8.08
CA ALA A 180 -0.71 -8.35 8.79
C ALA A 180 -0.10 -9.22 9.90
N GLN A 181 -0.95 -9.79 10.76
CA GLN A 181 -0.51 -10.68 11.84
C GLN A 181 0.21 -11.93 11.30
N LEU A 182 -0.32 -12.50 10.23
CA LEU A 182 0.25 -13.69 9.62
C LEU A 182 1.63 -13.41 9.01
N LEU A 183 1.76 -12.35 8.21
CA LEU A 183 3.04 -11.98 7.60
C LEU A 183 4.10 -11.66 8.66
N GLY A 184 3.76 -10.87 9.69
CA GLY A 184 4.66 -10.55 10.79
C GLY A 184 5.13 -11.77 11.58
N GLY A 185 4.29 -12.83 11.71
CA GLY A 185 4.65 -14.07 12.40
C GLY A 185 5.50 -15.06 11.59
N LEU A 186 5.55 -14.92 10.27
CA LEU A 186 6.23 -15.90 9.40
C LEU A 186 7.75 -15.69 9.29
N GLY A 187 8.27 -14.47 9.47
CA GLY A 187 9.68 -14.11 9.26
C GLY A 187 10.18 -14.36 7.83
N ILE A 188 9.28 -14.34 6.86
CA ILE A 188 9.54 -14.52 5.43
C ILE A 188 9.63 -13.13 4.77
N THR A 189 10.43 -12.97 3.73
CA THR A 189 10.41 -11.74 2.93
C THR A 189 9.14 -11.72 2.07
N ALA A 190 8.32 -10.69 2.23
CA ALA A 190 7.07 -10.56 1.48
C ALA A 190 7.09 -9.32 0.57
N VAL A 191 6.53 -9.46 -0.63
CA VAL A 191 6.29 -8.32 -1.53
C VAL A 191 4.86 -8.41 -2.02
N PHE A 192 4.10 -7.35 -1.85
CA PHE A 192 2.75 -7.32 -2.38
C PHE A 192 2.48 -6.05 -3.20
N VAL A 193 1.64 -6.22 -4.20
CA VAL A 193 1.14 -5.13 -5.04
C VAL A 193 -0.27 -4.80 -4.60
N THR A 194 -0.56 -3.52 -4.47
CA THR A 194 -1.92 -3.04 -4.23
C THR A 194 -2.13 -1.66 -4.87
N HIS A 195 -3.40 -1.31 -5.10
CA HIS A 195 -3.83 0.05 -5.40
C HIS A 195 -4.54 0.70 -4.19
N ASP A 196 -4.74 -0.06 -3.11
CA ASP A 196 -5.36 0.40 -1.87
C ASP A 196 -4.30 0.95 -0.91
N GLN A 197 -4.41 2.24 -0.59
CA GLN A 197 -3.48 2.93 0.31
C GLN A 197 -3.54 2.36 1.73
N GLY A 198 -4.76 2.02 2.20
CA GLY A 198 -4.96 1.44 3.52
C GLY A 198 -4.27 0.08 3.66
N GLU A 199 -4.28 -0.75 2.61
CA GLU A 199 -3.51 -2.00 2.58
C GLU A 199 -2.01 -1.74 2.68
N ALA A 200 -1.48 -0.84 1.83
CA ALA A 200 -0.06 -0.51 1.83
C ALA A 200 0.41 0.02 3.18
N MET A 201 -0.39 0.92 3.80
CA MET A 201 -0.09 1.52 5.09
C MET A 201 -0.14 0.53 6.26
N ALA A 202 -1.05 -0.46 6.20
CA ALA A 202 -1.26 -1.39 7.30
C ALA A 202 -0.37 -2.65 7.25
N LEU A 203 0.04 -3.07 6.06
CA LEU A 203 0.75 -4.33 5.85
C LEU A 203 2.25 -4.15 5.59
N GLY A 204 2.66 -3.01 5.00
CA GLY A 204 4.04 -2.80 4.58
C GLY A 204 4.93 -2.28 5.71
N ASP A 205 6.10 -2.86 5.90
CA ASP A 205 7.18 -2.24 6.68
C ASP A 205 7.74 -1.02 5.93
N ARG A 206 7.83 -1.13 4.60
CA ARG A 206 8.12 -0.03 3.67
C ARG A 206 7.16 -0.05 2.50
N ILE A 207 6.96 1.13 1.90
CA ILE A 207 6.14 1.33 0.72
C ILE A 207 7.01 1.88 -0.41
N LEU A 208 6.98 1.18 -1.55
CA LEU A 208 7.51 1.66 -2.82
C LEU A 208 6.37 2.31 -3.60
N VAL A 209 6.34 3.63 -3.67
CA VAL A 209 5.40 4.35 -4.53
C VAL A 209 6.00 4.45 -5.93
N MET A 210 5.27 3.94 -6.92
CA MET A 210 5.68 3.96 -8.32
C MET A 210 4.83 4.91 -9.15
N GLU A 211 5.49 5.65 -10.05
CA GLU A 211 4.86 6.50 -11.05
C GLU A 211 5.55 6.29 -12.41
N HIS A 212 4.79 6.03 -13.47
CA HIS A 212 5.31 5.86 -14.84
C HIS A 212 6.56 4.96 -14.93
N GLY A 213 6.54 3.81 -14.24
CA GLY A 213 7.64 2.84 -14.26
C GLY A 213 8.87 3.23 -13.42
N ARG A 214 8.81 4.31 -12.67
CA ARG A 214 9.91 4.83 -11.83
C ARG A 214 9.53 4.81 -10.36
N VAL A 215 10.54 4.83 -9.51
CA VAL A 215 10.38 5.02 -8.07
C VAL A 215 10.08 6.50 -7.80
N ALA A 216 8.90 6.81 -7.28
CA ALA A 216 8.57 8.16 -6.81
C ALA A 216 9.06 8.37 -5.36
N GLN A 217 8.89 7.34 -4.49
CA GLN A 217 9.42 7.34 -3.13
C GLN A 217 9.47 5.90 -2.60
N LEU A 218 10.44 5.61 -1.74
CA LEU A 218 10.56 4.37 -0.96
C LEU A 218 10.86 4.74 0.48
N ALA A 219 9.90 4.51 1.38
CA ALA A 219 10.02 4.89 2.80
C ALA A 219 9.06 4.09 3.68
N SER A 220 9.09 4.31 5.00
CA SER A 220 8.08 3.76 5.91
C SER A 220 6.69 4.31 5.59
N PRO A 221 5.60 3.62 5.95
CA PRO A 221 4.23 4.14 5.79
C PRO A 221 4.04 5.53 6.36
N ARG A 222 4.62 5.78 7.53
CA ARG A 222 4.55 7.07 8.21
C ARG A 222 5.24 8.18 7.42
N ASP A 223 6.44 7.92 6.91
CA ASP A 223 7.20 8.92 6.14
C ASP A 223 6.55 9.20 4.79
N ILE A 224 6.01 8.17 4.11
CA ILE A 224 5.24 8.35 2.86
C ILE A 224 4.08 9.32 3.06
N TYR A 225 3.39 9.24 4.21
CA TYR A 225 2.24 10.09 4.51
C TYR A 225 2.64 11.48 5.03
N GLN A 226 3.58 11.55 5.98
CA GLN A 226 3.95 12.78 6.68
C GLN A 226 5.02 13.60 5.94
N GLN A 227 5.91 12.93 5.19
CA GLN A 227 7.04 13.53 4.49
C GLN A 227 7.09 13.07 3.02
N PRO A 228 6.05 13.36 2.24
CA PRO A 228 6.01 12.96 0.83
C PRO A 228 7.14 13.67 0.06
N ALA A 229 7.86 12.91 -0.77
CA ALA A 229 9.02 13.41 -1.51
C ALA A 229 8.65 14.44 -2.61
N ASN A 230 7.42 14.37 -3.13
CA ASN A 230 6.94 15.26 -4.19
C ASN A 230 5.41 15.38 -4.19
N ALA A 231 4.90 16.26 -5.05
CA ALA A 231 3.46 16.54 -5.15
C ALA A 231 2.63 15.33 -5.60
N PHE A 232 3.20 14.45 -6.42
CA PHE A 232 2.52 13.23 -6.83
C PHE A 232 2.28 12.32 -5.63
N VAL A 233 3.33 11.98 -4.87
CA VAL A 233 3.20 11.12 -3.67
C VAL A 233 2.23 11.73 -2.68
N ALA A 234 2.36 13.04 -2.39
CA ALA A 234 1.50 13.73 -1.45
C ALA A 234 0.01 13.61 -1.78
N ARG A 235 -0.36 13.80 -3.06
CA ARG A 235 -1.75 13.70 -3.54
C ARG A 235 -2.22 12.26 -3.71
N PHE A 236 -1.29 11.38 -4.05
CA PHE A 236 -1.62 9.98 -4.29
C PHE A 236 -1.92 9.23 -3.00
N VAL A 237 -1.26 9.56 -1.87
CA VAL A 237 -1.43 8.83 -0.61
C VAL A 237 -2.46 9.42 0.35
N GLY A 238 -3.14 10.50 -0.02
CA GLY A 238 -4.20 11.11 0.78
C GLY A 238 -4.63 12.48 0.27
N ASN A 239 -5.72 12.99 0.83
CA ASN A 239 -6.17 14.33 0.53
C ASN A 239 -5.17 15.39 1.00
N LEU A 240 -5.15 16.53 0.31
CA LEU A 240 -4.15 17.57 0.54
C LEU A 240 -4.78 18.94 0.34
N ASN A 241 -4.62 19.83 1.32
CA ASN A 241 -4.87 21.24 1.18
C ASN A 241 -3.58 21.94 0.70
N ALA A 242 -3.71 22.84 -0.26
CA ALA A 242 -2.62 23.66 -0.78
C ALA A 242 -2.92 25.14 -0.52
N PHE A 243 -2.00 25.82 0.11
CA PHE A 243 -2.08 27.24 0.42
C PHE A 243 -1.07 28.00 -0.43
N SER A 244 -1.56 28.80 -1.39
CA SER A 244 -0.70 29.74 -2.13
C SER A 244 -0.33 30.88 -1.19
N VAL A 245 0.95 31.12 -1.02
CA VAL A 245 1.48 32.19 -0.17
C VAL A 245 1.37 33.51 -0.94
N ILE A 246 0.67 34.47 -0.31
CA ILE A 246 0.48 35.83 -0.86
C ILE A 246 1.62 36.72 -0.41
N GLU A 247 2.04 36.60 0.86
CA GLU A 247 3.03 37.46 1.48
C GLU A 247 3.70 36.71 2.65
N HIS A 248 4.99 36.95 2.86
CA HIS A 248 5.70 36.49 4.04
C HIS A 248 5.70 37.60 5.11
N THR A 249 5.24 37.26 6.30
CA THR A 249 5.12 38.22 7.41
C THR A 249 6.09 37.84 8.54
N PRO A 250 6.35 38.72 9.51
CA PRO A 250 7.17 38.37 10.68
C PRO A 250 6.54 37.27 11.57
N HIS A 251 5.23 37.00 11.39
CA HIS A 251 4.49 36.04 12.24
C HIS A 251 4.14 34.76 11.50
N GLY A 252 4.34 34.71 10.15
CA GLY A 252 3.98 33.54 9.36
C GLY A 252 3.83 33.79 7.87
N LEU A 253 2.87 33.09 7.26
CA LEU A 253 2.58 33.12 5.85
C LEU A 253 1.14 33.60 5.62
N LYS A 254 0.98 34.75 5.00
CA LYS A 254 -0.34 35.24 4.60
C LYS A 254 -0.84 34.45 3.38
N VAL A 255 -2.03 33.91 3.52
CA VAL A 255 -2.74 33.11 2.51
C VAL A 255 -4.19 33.56 2.39
N SER A 256 -4.94 33.00 1.43
CA SER A 256 -6.38 33.26 1.38
C SER A 256 -7.06 32.79 2.67
N GLY A 257 -7.86 33.67 3.26
CA GLY A 257 -8.60 33.42 4.50
C GLY A 257 -7.86 33.72 5.79
N GLY A 258 -6.56 34.09 5.78
CA GLY A 258 -5.84 34.44 6.99
C GLY A 258 -4.33 34.28 6.94
N GLU A 259 -3.72 33.93 8.07
CA GLU A 259 -2.28 33.82 8.23
C GLU A 259 -1.91 32.49 8.89
N LEU A 260 -1.07 31.70 8.22
CA LEU A 260 -0.58 30.42 8.74
C LEU A 260 0.68 30.63 9.58
N PRO A 261 0.80 30.01 10.75
CA PRO A 261 2.04 30.01 11.51
C PRO A 261 3.13 29.24 10.75
N TRP A 262 4.33 29.83 10.59
CA TRP A 262 5.41 29.20 9.84
C TRP A 262 6.73 29.32 10.59
N ASN A 263 7.39 28.19 10.80
CA ASN A 263 8.67 28.10 11.51
C ASN A 263 9.84 27.71 10.60
N GLY A 264 9.57 27.49 9.30
CA GLY A 264 10.62 27.12 8.33
C GLY A 264 11.51 28.31 7.98
N ALA A 265 12.79 28.05 7.71
CA ALA A 265 13.74 29.06 7.24
C ALA A 265 13.48 29.47 5.77
N ASP A 266 12.83 28.61 5.01
CA ASP A 266 12.52 28.83 3.59
C ASP A 266 11.30 29.73 3.43
N LEU A 267 11.27 30.44 2.30
CA LEU A 267 10.15 31.29 1.87
C LEU A 267 9.37 30.59 0.74
N PRO A 268 8.49 29.64 1.06
CA PRO A 268 7.80 28.84 0.06
C PRO A 268 6.73 29.64 -0.67
N ALA A 269 6.53 29.34 -1.96
CA ALA A 269 5.39 29.86 -2.74
C ALA A 269 4.08 29.12 -2.43
N THR A 270 4.17 27.87 -1.96
CA THR A 270 3.01 27.04 -1.61
C THR A 270 3.36 26.19 -0.39
N VAL A 271 2.43 26.12 0.56
CA VAL A 271 2.50 25.28 1.75
C VAL A 271 1.32 24.31 1.73
N TYR A 272 1.54 23.13 2.27
CA TYR A 272 0.57 22.05 2.26
C TYR A 272 0.22 21.57 3.67
N CYS A 273 -1.01 21.07 3.82
CA CYS A 273 -1.52 20.51 5.07
C CYS A 273 -2.52 19.37 4.79
N ARG A 274 -2.51 18.34 5.62
CA ARG A 274 -3.53 17.30 5.58
C ARG A 274 -4.86 17.80 6.17
N PRO A 275 -6.03 17.32 5.67
CA PRO A 275 -7.35 17.76 6.16
C PRO A 275 -7.57 17.58 7.66
N GLU A 276 -7.05 16.49 8.23
CA GLU A 276 -7.16 16.15 9.66
C GLU A 276 -6.32 17.03 10.59
N HIS A 277 -5.43 17.82 10.03
CA HIS A 277 -4.60 18.76 10.79
C HIS A 277 -5.22 20.16 10.90
N LEU A 278 -6.29 20.43 10.16
CA LEU A 278 -7.08 21.63 10.32
C LEU A 278 -8.15 21.41 11.38
N ARG A 279 -8.09 22.20 12.46
CA ARG A 279 -9.05 22.10 13.58
C ARG A 279 -10.08 23.21 13.49
N VAL A 280 -11.36 22.85 13.61
CA VAL A 280 -12.44 23.83 13.73
C VAL A 280 -12.38 24.47 15.13
N MET A 281 -12.46 25.80 15.19
CA MET A 281 -12.42 26.59 16.39
C MET A 281 -13.72 27.40 16.55
N ASP A 282 -14.09 27.73 17.79
CA ASP A 282 -15.34 28.48 18.08
C ASP A 282 -15.26 29.94 17.60
N SER A 283 -14.12 30.59 17.74
CA SER A 283 -14.01 32.04 17.42
C SER A 283 -12.65 32.44 16.84
N GLU A 284 -11.54 32.06 17.47
CA GLU A 284 -10.19 32.48 17.08
C GLU A 284 -9.49 31.37 16.31
N GLY A 285 -8.95 31.69 15.15
CA GLY A 285 -8.26 30.75 14.27
C GLY A 285 -7.26 31.46 13.35
N HIS A 286 -6.41 30.68 12.72
CA HIS A 286 -5.42 31.17 11.74
C HIS A 286 -6.09 31.51 10.39
N LEU A 287 -7.15 30.79 10.06
CA LEU A 287 -7.91 30.95 8.80
C LEU A 287 -9.41 31.11 9.11
N HIS A 288 -10.08 31.90 8.29
CA HIS A 288 -11.52 32.12 8.37
C HIS A 288 -12.13 31.90 7.00
N GLY A 289 -13.27 31.19 6.96
CA GLY A 289 -13.98 30.89 5.72
C GLY A 289 -15.46 30.62 5.93
N ARG A 290 -16.17 30.37 4.85
CA ARG A 290 -17.59 29.99 4.87
C ARG A 290 -17.74 28.52 4.59
N LEU A 291 -18.58 27.83 5.36
CA LEU A 291 -18.92 26.44 5.11
C LEU A 291 -19.71 26.32 3.82
N VAL A 292 -19.16 25.57 2.86
CA VAL A 292 -19.82 25.21 1.60
C VAL A 292 -20.67 23.95 1.78
N GLY A 293 -20.16 22.97 2.55
CA GLY A 293 -20.85 21.73 2.82
C GLY A 293 -20.19 20.92 3.90
N GLN A 294 -20.99 20.07 4.55
CA GLN A 294 -20.53 19.12 5.57
C GLN A 294 -21.08 17.72 5.22
N PHE A 295 -20.19 16.73 5.21
CA PHE A 295 -20.49 15.35 4.84
C PHE A 295 -20.10 14.41 5.98
N PHE A 296 -21.07 13.74 6.56
CA PHE A 296 -20.85 12.75 7.59
C PHE A 296 -20.26 11.47 6.98
N GLN A 297 -19.14 10.98 7.51
CA GLN A 297 -18.41 9.81 7.03
C GLN A 297 -18.29 8.69 8.08
N GLY A 298 -19.15 8.67 9.08
CA GLY A 298 -19.14 7.73 10.20
C GLY A 298 -18.26 8.21 11.36
N ALA A 299 -16.98 7.86 11.38
CA ALA A 299 -16.07 8.25 12.46
C ALA A 299 -15.70 9.74 12.47
N GLN A 300 -15.92 10.45 11.37
CA GLN A 300 -15.59 11.87 11.19
C GLN A 300 -16.58 12.54 10.25
N SER A 301 -16.59 13.87 10.26
CA SER A 301 -17.27 14.71 9.27
C SER A 301 -16.24 15.43 8.42
N ARG A 302 -16.46 15.44 7.11
CA ARG A 302 -15.65 16.24 6.17
C ARG A 302 -16.36 17.56 5.90
N LEU A 303 -15.69 18.66 6.17
CA LEU A 303 -16.16 20.00 5.86
C LEU A 303 -15.45 20.53 4.63
N LEU A 304 -16.19 21.24 3.79
CA LEU A 304 -15.65 22.07 2.70
C LEU A 304 -15.77 23.53 3.11
N VAL A 305 -14.64 24.21 3.30
CA VAL A 305 -14.58 25.60 3.79
C VAL A 305 -14.00 26.51 2.71
N ASP A 306 -14.80 27.41 2.19
CA ASP A 306 -14.35 28.44 1.25
C ASP A 306 -13.65 29.57 2.01
N VAL A 307 -12.38 29.72 1.77
CA VAL A 307 -11.50 30.77 2.31
C VAL A 307 -11.13 31.82 1.27
N GLY A 308 -11.82 31.85 0.13
CA GLY A 308 -11.50 32.74 -1.00
C GLY A 308 -10.31 32.27 -1.83
N ALA A 309 -9.91 30.99 -1.73
CA ALA A 309 -8.92 30.35 -2.57
C ALA A 309 -9.58 29.73 -3.82
N ALA A 310 -8.76 29.24 -4.78
CA ALA A 310 -9.26 28.61 -6.01
C ALA A 310 -10.10 27.34 -5.73
N GLN A 311 -9.86 26.67 -4.61
CA GLN A 311 -10.61 25.49 -4.18
C GLN A 311 -10.93 25.61 -2.68
N PRO A 312 -12.09 25.13 -2.21
CA PRO A 312 -12.39 25.04 -0.79
C PRO A 312 -11.39 24.15 -0.05
N LEU A 313 -11.09 24.48 1.18
CA LEU A 313 -10.29 23.63 2.07
C LEU A 313 -11.10 22.41 2.50
N LEU A 314 -10.44 21.26 2.58
CA LEU A 314 -10.93 20.03 3.16
C LEU A 314 -10.57 20.02 4.64
N VAL A 315 -11.53 19.79 5.52
CA VAL A 315 -11.30 19.67 6.96
C VAL A 315 -11.95 18.37 7.44
N ASP A 316 -11.17 17.46 7.99
CA ASP A 316 -11.67 16.22 8.59
C ASP A 316 -11.76 16.40 10.11
N SER A 317 -12.99 16.53 10.62
CA SER A 317 -13.27 16.78 12.04
C SER A 317 -13.94 15.57 12.68
N THR A 318 -13.45 15.18 13.85
CA THR A 318 -14.10 14.18 14.72
C THR A 318 -15.20 14.80 15.58
N ASP A 319 -15.37 16.12 15.56
CA ASP A 319 -16.46 16.79 16.25
C ASP A 319 -17.80 16.42 15.57
N SER A 320 -18.78 16.13 16.41
CA SER A 320 -20.16 15.85 15.99
C SER A 320 -21.00 17.10 15.71
N ALA A 321 -20.42 18.30 15.89
CA ALA A 321 -21.13 19.56 15.64
C ALA A 321 -21.62 19.63 14.18
N ILE A 322 -22.89 20.01 14.02
CA ILE A 322 -23.51 20.23 12.71
C ILE A 322 -23.55 21.74 12.50
N HIS A 323 -22.87 22.19 11.45
CA HIS A 323 -22.85 23.59 11.05
C HIS A 323 -23.79 23.83 9.88
N ALA A 324 -24.49 24.95 9.90
CA ALA A 324 -25.35 25.34 8.79
C ALA A 324 -24.52 25.76 7.57
N PRO A 325 -24.94 25.45 6.34
CA PRO A 325 -24.30 26.00 5.13
C PRO A 325 -24.20 27.51 5.18
N GLY A 326 -23.05 28.06 4.81
CA GLY A 326 -22.75 29.50 4.90
C GLY A 326 -22.29 29.99 6.26
N ALA A 327 -22.26 29.12 7.30
CA ALA A 327 -21.69 29.48 8.60
C ALA A 327 -20.23 29.90 8.48
N LEU A 328 -19.84 30.87 9.30
CA LEU A 328 -18.43 31.25 9.42
C LEU A 328 -17.70 30.19 10.23
N ILE A 329 -16.61 29.70 9.70
CA ILE A 329 -15.74 28.67 10.31
C ILE A 329 -14.36 29.28 10.53
N ALA A 330 -13.88 29.24 11.77
CA ALA A 330 -12.50 29.55 12.11
C ALA A 330 -11.70 28.24 12.14
N LEU A 331 -10.50 28.22 11.56
CA LEU A 331 -9.63 27.06 11.50
C LEU A 331 -8.27 27.36 12.11
N ALA A 332 -7.79 26.47 12.94
CA ALA A 332 -6.44 26.49 13.48
C ALA A 332 -5.59 25.37 12.88
N VAL A 333 -4.29 25.63 12.75
CA VAL A 333 -3.30 24.66 12.32
C VAL A 333 -2.02 24.85 13.13
N GLU A 334 -1.32 23.77 13.45
CA GLU A 334 -0.03 23.82 14.12
C GLU A 334 1.11 23.95 13.10
N PRO A 335 2.16 24.75 13.34
CA PRO A 335 3.22 24.97 12.34
C PRO A 335 3.98 23.69 11.94
N GLN A 336 4.11 22.71 12.87
CA GLN A 336 4.84 21.46 12.62
C GLN A 336 4.17 20.50 11.65
N VAL A 337 2.88 20.69 11.32
CA VAL A 337 2.16 19.85 10.37
C VAL A 337 2.07 20.45 8.97
N LEU A 338 2.58 21.69 8.83
CA LEU A 338 2.72 22.34 7.54
C LEU A 338 4.02 21.88 6.87
N PHE A 339 3.95 21.58 5.58
CA PHE A 339 5.12 21.13 4.82
C PHE A 339 5.17 21.74 3.41
N THR A 340 6.35 21.72 2.82
CA THR A 340 6.61 22.09 1.43
C THR A 340 6.88 20.86 0.60
N LEU A 341 6.70 20.96 -0.69
CA LEU A 341 7.02 19.88 -1.64
C LEU A 341 8.06 20.39 -2.64
N SER A 342 9.02 19.51 -2.95
CA SER A 342 9.96 19.76 -4.04
C SER A 342 9.21 19.84 -5.36
N SER A 343 9.49 20.84 -6.16
CA SER A 343 8.94 21.02 -7.51
C SER A 343 9.43 19.97 -8.49
#